data_0aed398db825c8206720ef61ab4d0222
#
_entry.id   0aed398db825c8206720ef61ab4d0222
#
_cell.length_a   1.000
_cell.length_b   1.000
_cell.length_c   1.000
_cell.angle_alpha   90.00
_cell.angle_beta   90.00
_cell.angle_gamma   90.00
#
_symmetry.space_group_name_H-M   'P 1'
#
loop_
_entity.id
_entity.type
_entity.pdbx_description
1 polymer ?
#
loop_
_entity_poly.entity_id
_entity_poly.type
_entity_poly.pdbx_seq_one_letter_code
_entity_poly.pdbx_strand_id
1 'polypeptide(L)'
;NSAIGTWDQYYPRHYDGKEHSGYYTQDEIRDIVRYAADRQITIVPEIEMPGHALAALSAYPEYACSFHSSLDLMAGAGISDQVYCPKPQTFQFIKDILTEVASLFPGEYIHIGGDECPKTSWEQCEDCQALIRKENLKDEFELHAYFIQQVEKIAEGLGRKLIGWDEVLEGGLPLKATVMSWRGEAGGIKAAQLGNNVIMTPNTYCYLDYYCLLYTSPSP
;
A
#
# COMPACT_ATOMS: atom_id res chain seq x y z
N ASN A 1 0.58 -20.36 -6.95
CA ASN A 1 1.57 -21.23 -6.29
C ASN A 1 1.85 -20.70 -4.89
N SER A 2 1.67 -21.54 -3.89
CA SER A 2 2.03 -21.19 -2.50
C SER A 2 3.45 -21.66 -2.20
N ALA A 3 4.24 -20.83 -1.53
CA ALA A 3 5.56 -21.23 -1.07
C ALA A 3 5.41 -22.27 0.05
N ILE A 4 6.26 -23.31 0.02
CA ILE A 4 6.26 -24.39 1.00
C ILE A 4 7.49 -24.20 1.90
N GLY A 5 7.28 -24.23 3.21
CA GLY A 5 8.35 -24.14 4.21
C GLY A 5 8.19 -22.98 5.18
N THR A 6 9.14 -22.85 6.08
CA THR A 6 9.27 -21.77 7.04
C THR A 6 10.10 -20.61 6.44
N TRP A 7 10.13 -19.47 7.09
CA TRP A 7 10.96 -18.33 6.68
C TRP A 7 12.43 -18.71 6.43
N ASP A 8 12.99 -19.59 7.24
CA ASP A 8 14.38 -20.06 7.10
C ASP A 8 14.60 -20.97 5.89
N GLN A 9 13.53 -21.50 5.30
CA GLN A 9 13.53 -22.41 4.15
C GLN A 9 13.09 -21.71 2.85
N TYR A 10 12.98 -20.40 2.86
CA TYR A 10 12.49 -19.63 1.70
C TYR A 10 13.45 -19.62 0.49
N TYR A 11 14.69 -20.01 0.67
CA TYR A 11 15.68 -20.04 -0.43
C TYR A 11 16.43 -21.38 -0.47
N PRO A 12 16.42 -22.12 -1.60
CA PRO A 12 15.59 -21.85 -2.78
C PRO A 12 14.11 -22.06 -2.52
N ARG A 13 13.25 -21.18 -3.08
CA ARG A 13 11.80 -21.29 -2.92
C ARG A 13 11.26 -22.54 -3.59
N HIS A 14 10.50 -23.33 -2.86
CA HIS A 14 9.75 -24.48 -3.37
C HIS A 14 8.28 -24.13 -3.42
N TYR A 15 7.63 -24.42 -4.54
CA TYR A 15 6.22 -24.18 -4.76
C TYR A 15 5.47 -25.50 -4.90
N ASP A 16 4.22 -25.54 -4.46
CA ASP A 16 3.37 -26.73 -4.54
C ASP A 16 2.84 -27.01 -5.96
N GLY A 17 3.08 -26.14 -6.91
CA GLY A 17 2.64 -26.26 -8.30
C GLY A 17 1.13 -26.16 -8.51
N LYS A 18 0.38 -25.74 -7.46
CA LYS A 18 -1.07 -25.59 -7.54
C LYS A 18 -1.44 -24.17 -7.90
N GLU A 19 -2.46 -24.02 -8.71
CA GLU A 19 -3.08 -22.74 -8.95
C GLU A 19 -3.79 -22.27 -7.66
N HIS A 20 -3.59 -20.99 -7.32
CA HIS A 20 -4.25 -20.33 -6.20
C HIS A 20 -4.73 -18.96 -6.67
N SER A 21 -6.05 -18.81 -6.74
CA SER A 21 -6.70 -17.57 -7.15
C SER A 21 -8.06 -17.43 -6.48
N GLY A 22 -8.53 -16.19 -6.35
CA GLY A 22 -9.85 -15.90 -5.80
C GLY A 22 -10.07 -14.40 -5.66
N TYR A 23 -11.31 -14.00 -5.56
CA TYR A 23 -11.72 -12.62 -5.27
C TYR A 23 -13.09 -12.62 -4.61
N TYR A 24 -13.40 -11.57 -3.89
CA TYR A 24 -14.75 -11.32 -3.37
C TYR A 24 -15.57 -10.54 -4.39
N THR A 25 -16.80 -10.98 -4.63
CA THR A 25 -17.78 -10.17 -5.36
C THR A 25 -18.20 -8.96 -4.53
N GLN A 26 -18.72 -7.93 -5.18
CA GLN A 26 -19.22 -6.76 -4.46
C GLN A 26 -20.34 -7.10 -3.45
N ASP A 27 -21.16 -8.11 -3.77
CA ASP A 27 -22.24 -8.54 -2.86
C ASP A 27 -21.68 -9.25 -1.62
N GLU A 28 -20.65 -10.09 -1.79
CA GLU A 28 -19.95 -10.70 -0.66
C GLU A 28 -19.29 -9.65 0.22
N ILE A 29 -18.67 -8.62 -0.37
CA ILE A 29 -18.09 -7.49 0.39
C ILE A 29 -19.20 -6.77 1.18
N ARG A 30 -20.35 -6.46 0.57
CA ARG A 30 -21.48 -5.83 1.27
C ARG A 30 -21.97 -6.69 2.42
N ASP A 31 -22.02 -8.01 2.25
CA ASP A 31 -22.40 -8.94 3.31
C ASP A 31 -21.39 -8.95 4.46
N ILE A 32 -20.09 -8.96 4.14
CA ILE A 32 -19.02 -8.88 5.15
C ILE A 32 -19.09 -7.57 5.93
N VAL A 33 -19.26 -6.44 5.22
CA VAL A 33 -19.37 -5.11 5.85
C VAL A 33 -20.58 -5.05 6.78
N ARG A 34 -21.75 -5.58 6.34
CA ARG A 34 -22.94 -5.64 7.16
C ARG A 34 -22.74 -6.53 8.40
N TYR A 35 -22.16 -7.71 8.22
CA TYR A 35 -21.86 -8.64 9.31
C TYR A 35 -20.94 -8.01 10.38
N ALA A 36 -19.95 -7.23 9.95
CA ALA A 36 -19.06 -6.49 10.85
C ALA A 36 -19.81 -5.37 11.58
N ALA A 37 -20.62 -4.59 10.84
CA ALA A 37 -21.41 -3.48 11.39
C ALA A 37 -22.39 -3.94 12.49
N ASP A 38 -23.03 -5.09 12.32
CA ASP A 38 -23.92 -5.72 13.34
C ASP A 38 -23.16 -6.04 14.65
N ARG A 39 -21.82 -6.05 14.60
CA ARG A 39 -20.90 -6.31 15.72
C ARG A 39 -20.14 -5.07 16.17
N GLN A 40 -20.56 -3.90 15.71
CA GLN A 40 -19.91 -2.62 15.99
C GLN A 40 -18.42 -2.57 15.51
N ILE A 41 -18.12 -3.30 14.42
CA ILE A 41 -16.79 -3.33 13.79
C ILE A 41 -16.89 -2.56 12.47
N THR A 42 -16.00 -1.59 12.29
CA THR A 42 -15.81 -0.89 11.01
C THR A 42 -14.69 -1.56 10.23
N ILE A 43 -14.98 -1.98 9.00
CA ILE A 43 -13.94 -2.48 8.09
C ILE A 43 -13.33 -1.29 7.36
N VAL A 44 -12.01 -1.18 7.43
CA VAL A 44 -11.21 -0.23 6.65
C VAL A 44 -10.59 -0.98 5.48
N PRO A 45 -10.93 -0.65 4.23
CA PRO A 45 -10.28 -1.27 3.08
C PRO A 45 -8.87 -0.73 2.93
N GLU A 46 -7.93 -1.61 2.57
CA GLU A 46 -6.57 -1.24 2.22
C GLU A 46 -6.34 -1.50 0.72
N ILE A 47 -5.95 -0.46 0.01
CA ILE A 47 -5.67 -0.48 -1.43
C ILE A 47 -4.26 0.05 -1.63
N GLU A 48 -3.34 -0.85 -1.90
CA GLU A 48 -1.90 -0.58 -1.94
C GLU A 48 -1.48 0.34 -3.08
N MET A 49 -0.77 1.40 -2.71
CA MET A 49 -0.15 2.36 -3.65
C MET A 49 0.88 3.26 -2.96
N PRO A 50 1.95 3.73 -3.63
CA PRO A 50 2.33 3.40 -5.01
C PRO A 50 3.09 2.09 -5.13
N GLY A 51 3.62 1.54 -4.03
CA GLY A 51 4.26 0.23 -3.92
C GLY A 51 3.24 -0.90 -3.84
N HIS A 52 3.73 -2.14 -3.70
CA HIS A 52 2.93 -3.37 -3.61
C HIS A 52 1.86 -3.52 -4.71
N ALA A 53 2.06 -2.85 -5.85
CA ALA A 53 1.10 -2.70 -6.94
C ALA A 53 1.30 -3.70 -8.09
N LEU A 54 2.25 -4.64 -7.98
CA LEU A 54 2.63 -5.52 -9.10
C LEU A 54 1.44 -6.27 -9.70
N ALA A 55 0.51 -6.76 -8.91
CA ALA A 55 -0.66 -7.47 -9.40
C ALA A 55 -1.55 -6.55 -10.26
N ALA A 56 -1.78 -5.33 -9.81
CA ALA A 56 -2.53 -4.33 -10.58
C ALA A 56 -1.78 -3.91 -11.85
N LEU A 57 -0.48 -3.68 -11.76
CA LEU A 57 0.36 -3.29 -12.90
C LEU A 57 0.56 -4.41 -13.92
N SER A 58 0.49 -5.68 -13.49
CA SER A 58 0.46 -6.82 -14.42
C SER A 58 -0.82 -6.85 -15.26
N ALA A 59 -1.94 -6.45 -14.68
CA ALA A 59 -3.23 -6.37 -15.36
C ALA A 59 -3.39 -5.08 -16.18
N TYR A 60 -2.77 -3.98 -15.73
CA TYR A 60 -2.88 -2.63 -16.30
C TYR A 60 -1.50 -1.99 -16.45
N PRO A 61 -0.65 -2.50 -17.37
CA PRO A 61 0.75 -2.09 -17.50
C PRO A 61 0.94 -0.61 -17.89
N GLU A 62 -0.06 0.05 -18.43
CA GLU A 62 -0.03 1.45 -18.80
C GLU A 62 0.15 2.41 -17.61
N TYR A 63 -0.13 1.95 -16.39
CA TYR A 63 0.06 2.73 -15.16
C TYR A 63 1.44 2.54 -14.51
N ALA A 64 2.25 1.61 -15.02
CA ALA A 64 3.64 1.45 -14.62
C ALA A 64 4.54 2.52 -15.28
N CYS A 65 5.75 2.66 -14.77
CA CYS A 65 6.80 3.39 -15.47
C CYS A 65 7.19 2.65 -16.76
N SER A 66 7.43 3.38 -17.84
CA SER A 66 7.69 2.85 -19.20
C SER A 66 8.99 2.04 -19.34
N PHE A 67 9.74 1.93 -18.28
CA PHE A 67 11.07 1.31 -18.24
C PHE A 67 11.05 -0.22 -18.17
N HIS A 68 9.94 -0.87 -17.88
CA HIS A 68 9.91 -2.28 -17.51
C HIS A 68 9.66 -3.21 -18.70
N SER A 69 10.53 -4.18 -18.84
CA SER A 69 10.44 -5.22 -19.88
C SER A 69 9.44 -6.34 -19.53
N SER A 70 9.09 -6.52 -18.26
CA SER A 70 8.14 -7.53 -17.80
C SER A 70 7.51 -7.13 -16.47
N LEU A 71 6.22 -7.35 -16.35
CA LEU A 71 5.41 -7.20 -15.14
C LEU A 71 4.88 -8.57 -14.68
N ASP A 72 5.73 -9.58 -14.70
CA ASP A 72 5.36 -10.93 -14.28
C ASP A 72 5.05 -10.97 -12.79
N LEU A 73 3.97 -11.66 -12.44
CA LEU A 73 3.56 -11.81 -11.05
C LEU A 73 4.62 -12.58 -10.25
N MET A 74 4.94 -12.06 -9.10
CA MET A 74 5.80 -12.76 -8.14
C MET A 74 5.04 -13.93 -7.52
N ALA A 75 5.62 -15.12 -7.60
CA ALA A 75 5.05 -16.32 -6.98
C ALA A 75 5.39 -16.46 -5.49
N GLY A 76 5.86 -15.42 -4.82
CA GLY A 76 6.24 -15.47 -3.41
C GLY A 76 6.32 -14.09 -2.78
N ALA A 77 6.53 -14.04 -1.47
CA ALA A 77 6.70 -12.80 -0.74
C ALA A 77 7.93 -12.01 -1.23
N GLY A 78 7.84 -10.71 -1.20
CA GLY A 78 8.92 -9.79 -1.56
C GLY A 78 8.41 -8.42 -1.95
N ILE A 79 9.32 -7.46 -2.02
CA ILE A 79 9.07 -6.12 -2.50
C ILE A 79 9.41 -6.07 -3.98
N SER A 80 8.49 -5.57 -4.79
CA SER A 80 8.70 -5.36 -6.22
C SER A 80 9.14 -3.93 -6.50
N ASP A 81 10.10 -3.74 -7.40
CA ASP A 81 10.47 -2.42 -7.92
C ASP A 81 9.39 -1.79 -8.81
N GLN A 82 8.36 -2.58 -9.14
CA GLN A 82 7.24 -2.12 -9.96
C GLN A 82 6.27 -1.33 -9.11
N VAL A 83 6.23 -0.02 -9.33
CA VAL A 83 5.37 0.92 -8.61
C VAL A 83 4.55 1.74 -9.60
N TYR A 84 3.44 2.30 -9.15
CA TYR A 84 2.66 3.22 -9.99
C TYR A 84 3.51 4.42 -10.44
N CYS A 85 3.42 4.72 -11.73
CA CYS A 85 3.97 5.96 -12.28
C CYS A 85 3.00 7.11 -12.02
N PRO A 86 3.43 8.25 -11.43
CA PRO A 86 2.55 9.36 -11.05
C PRO A 86 2.07 10.19 -12.25
N LYS A 87 1.43 9.54 -13.22
CA LYS A 87 0.83 10.15 -14.41
C LYS A 87 -0.61 10.59 -14.14
N PRO A 88 -1.14 11.59 -14.86
CA PRO A 88 -2.55 11.99 -14.73
C PRO A 88 -3.54 10.84 -14.90
N GLN A 89 -3.29 9.92 -15.86
CA GLN A 89 -4.15 8.75 -16.07
C GLN A 89 -4.09 7.77 -14.91
N THR A 90 -2.96 7.65 -14.23
CA THR A 90 -2.82 6.81 -13.03
C THR A 90 -3.70 7.34 -11.89
N PHE A 91 -3.70 8.65 -11.68
CA PHE A 91 -4.57 9.26 -10.66
C PHE A 91 -6.06 9.16 -11.03
N GLN A 92 -6.41 9.20 -12.32
CA GLN A 92 -7.78 8.95 -12.75
C GLN A 92 -8.18 7.49 -12.48
N PHE A 93 -7.33 6.52 -12.80
CA PHE A 93 -7.54 5.10 -12.50
C PHE A 93 -7.72 4.87 -10.99
N ILE A 94 -6.83 5.44 -10.17
CA ILE A 94 -6.95 5.38 -8.70
C ILE A 94 -8.28 5.97 -8.22
N LYS A 95 -8.68 7.11 -8.78
CA LYS A 95 -9.98 7.73 -8.46
C LYS A 95 -11.16 6.81 -8.76
N ASP A 96 -11.13 6.13 -9.89
CA ASP A 96 -12.20 5.22 -10.29
C ASP A 96 -12.28 4.03 -9.33
N ILE A 97 -11.13 3.44 -8.97
CA ILE A 97 -11.03 2.36 -7.94
C ILE A 97 -11.54 2.86 -6.58
N LEU A 98 -11.03 3.98 -6.08
CA LEU A 98 -11.42 4.49 -4.77
C LEU A 98 -12.90 4.91 -4.74
N THR A 99 -13.49 5.30 -5.86
CA THR A 99 -14.93 5.57 -5.97
C THR A 99 -15.74 4.29 -5.77
N GLU A 100 -15.34 3.19 -6.41
CA GLU A 100 -15.99 1.89 -6.20
C GLU A 100 -15.82 1.41 -4.76
N VAL A 101 -14.61 1.44 -4.23
CA VAL A 101 -14.30 1.07 -2.84
C VAL A 101 -15.12 1.89 -1.85
N ALA A 102 -15.22 3.21 -2.02
CA ALA A 102 -16.00 4.08 -1.16
C ALA A 102 -17.50 3.76 -1.19
N SER A 103 -18.01 3.19 -2.29
CA SER A 103 -19.40 2.74 -2.40
C SER A 103 -19.70 1.45 -1.62
N LEU A 104 -18.70 0.63 -1.41
CA LEU A 104 -18.79 -0.67 -0.74
C LEU A 104 -18.50 -0.57 0.76
N PHE A 105 -17.59 0.32 1.16
CA PHE A 105 -17.13 0.52 2.52
C PHE A 105 -17.61 1.89 3.05
N PRO A 106 -18.62 1.92 3.91
CA PRO A 106 -19.21 3.18 4.40
C PRO A 106 -18.36 3.87 5.47
N GLY A 107 -17.28 3.24 5.95
CA GLY A 107 -16.38 3.79 6.95
C GLY A 107 -15.72 5.10 6.50
N GLU A 108 -15.32 5.90 7.45
CA GLU A 108 -14.73 7.21 7.22
C GLU A 108 -13.36 7.13 6.54
N TYR A 109 -12.65 6.01 6.69
CA TYR A 109 -11.25 5.85 6.31
C TYR A 109 -11.08 4.86 5.16
N ILE A 110 -10.07 5.15 4.31
CA ILE A 110 -9.48 4.21 3.36
C ILE A 110 -7.97 4.16 3.67
N HIS A 111 -7.42 2.98 3.81
CA HIS A 111 -5.99 2.77 3.93
C HIS A 111 -5.39 2.59 2.53
N ILE A 112 -4.26 3.24 2.27
CA ILE A 112 -3.62 3.24 0.95
C ILE A 112 -2.26 2.56 0.93
N GLY A 113 -1.87 1.89 2.02
CA GLY A 113 -0.52 1.37 2.18
C GLY A 113 0.50 2.49 2.28
N GLY A 114 1.25 2.73 1.23
CA GLY A 114 2.27 3.76 1.15
C GLY A 114 3.64 3.29 1.59
N ASP A 115 3.73 2.04 2.07
CA ASP A 115 4.93 1.39 2.56
C ASP A 115 5.79 0.79 1.45
N GLU A 116 7.01 0.50 1.81
CA GLU A 116 7.98 -0.28 1.03
C GLU A 116 8.01 0.05 -0.47
N CYS A 117 7.85 1.34 -0.81
CA CYS A 117 7.86 1.82 -2.19
C CYS A 117 9.30 2.07 -2.67
N PRO A 118 9.90 1.18 -3.49
CA PRO A 118 11.21 1.41 -4.06
C PRO A 118 11.21 2.62 -5.00
N LYS A 119 12.32 3.35 -5.02
CA LYS A 119 12.45 4.57 -5.83
C LYS A 119 13.11 4.31 -7.19
N THR A 120 13.72 3.15 -7.35
CA THR A 120 14.51 2.75 -8.53
C THR A 120 13.78 2.96 -9.86
N SER A 121 12.49 2.61 -9.91
CA SER A 121 11.68 2.79 -11.12
C SER A 121 11.47 4.26 -11.46
N TRP A 122 11.30 5.12 -10.46
CA TRP A 122 11.13 6.55 -10.66
C TRP A 122 12.42 7.26 -11.03
N GLU A 123 13.56 6.82 -10.46
CA GLU A 123 14.89 7.33 -10.80
C GLU A 123 15.21 7.16 -12.28
N GLN A 124 14.75 6.07 -12.89
CA GLN A 124 15.02 5.71 -14.28
C GLN A 124 13.91 6.14 -15.24
N CYS A 125 12.77 6.61 -14.75
CA CYS A 125 11.63 7.00 -15.57
C CYS A 125 11.71 8.47 -15.97
N GLU A 126 11.80 8.75 -17.26
CA GLU A 126 11.86 10.12 -17.78
C GLU A 126 10.63 10.97 -17.40
N ASP A 127 9.43 10.37 -17.39
CA ASP A 127 8.19 11.05 -16.99
C ASP A 127 8.25 11.46 -15.51
N CYS A 128 8.74 10.57 -14.63
CA CYS A 128 8.90 10.84 -13.21
C CYS A 128 9.93 11.95 -12.98
N GLN A 129 11.07 11.88 -13.66
CA GLN A 129 12.13 12.91 -13.58
C GLN A 129 11.64 14.27 -14.14
N ALA A 130 10.82 14.24 -15.18
CA ALA A 130 10.20 15.46 -15.71
C ALA A 130 9.19 16.05 -14.71
N LEU A 131 8.41 15.21 -14.02
CA LEU A 131 7.46 15.64 -13.00
C LEU A 131 8.18 16.23 -11.77
N ILE A 132 9.26 15.61 -11.30
CA ILE A 132 10.10 16.14 -10.21
C ILE A 132 10.55 17.58 -10.54
N ARG A 133 11.09 17.79 -11.76
CA ARG A 133 11.49 19.14 -12.20
C ARG A 133 10.33 20.11 -12.31
N LYS A 134 9.20 19.67 -12.86
CA LYS A 134 8.01 20.49 -13.08
C LYS A 134 7.38 20.98 -11.77
N GLU A 135 7.25 20.08 -10.81
CA GLU A 135 6.65 20.36 -9.50
C GLU A 135 7.68 20.93 -8.49
N ASN A 136 8.95 21.14 -8.95
CA ASN A 136 10.05 21.61 -8.12
C ASN A 136 10.28 20.74 -6.87
N LEU A 137 10.15 19.41 -7.04
CA LEU A 137 10.43 18.43 -6.01
C LEU A 137 11.94 18.19 -5.95
N LYS A 138 12.42 17.80 -4.78
CA LYS A 138 13.83 17.64 -4.51
C LYS A 138 14.39 16.30 -5.02
N ASP A 139 13.59 15.23 -4.83
CA ASP A 139 13.97 13.86 -5.12
C ASP A 139 12.73 12.94 -5.23
N GLU A 140 12.95 11.63 -5.36
CA GLU A 140 11.91 10.61 -5.43
C GLU A 140 11.18 10.41 -4.11
N PHE A 141 11.75 10.79 -2.98
CA PHE A 141 11.04 10.77 -1.69
C PHE A 141 9.99 11.89 -1.63
N GLU A 142 10.31 13.08 -2.14
CA GLU A 142 9.30 14.12 -2.30
C GLU A 142 8.28 13.76 -3.39
N LEU A 143 8.69 13.01 -4.43
CA LEU A 143 7.75 12.47 -5.42
C LEU A 143 6.77 11.46 -4.78
N HIS A 144 7.24 10.63 -3.85
CA HIS A 144 6.38 9.74 -3.07
C HIS A 144 5.35 10.54 -2.27
N ALA A 145 5.80 11.53 -1.50
CA ALA A 145 4.90 12.40 -0.75
C ALA A 145 3.92 13.17 -1.67
N TYR A 146 4.36 13.62 -2.83
CA TYR A 146 3.49 14.23 -3.85
C TYR A 146 2.41 13.23 -4.32
N PHE A 147 2.80 11.99 -4.61
CA PHE A 147 1.83 10.94 -5.00
C PHE A 147 0.76 10.78 -3.92
N ILE A 148 1.16 10.62 -2.66
CA ILE A 148 0.23 10.49 -1.53
C ILE A 148 -0.69 11.71 -1.41
N GLN A 149 -0.17 12.92 -1.58
CA GLN A 149 -0.99 14.15 -1.59
C GLN A 149 -2.04 14.18 -2.70
N GLN A 150 -1.73 13.65 -3.90
CA GLN A 150 -2.72 13.57 -4.97
C GLN A 150 -3.83 12.57 -4.61
N VAL A 151 -3.47 11.42 -4.02
CA VAL A 151 -4.43 10.42 -3.56
C VAL A 151 -5.27 10.96 -2.40
N GLU A 152 -4.67 11.73 -1.49
CA GLU A 152 -5.39 12.39 -0.40
C GLU A 152 -6.48 13.33 -0.93
N LYS A 153 -6.17 14.13 -1.94
CA LYS A 153 -7.18 15.00 -2.60
C LYS A 153 -8.31 14.21 -3.25
N ILE A 154 -8.00 13.04 -3.83
CA ILE A 154 -9.01 12.14 -4.40
C ILE A 154 -9.92 11.62 -3.29
N ALA A 155 -9.37 11.13 -2.19
CA ALA A 155 -10.14 10.63 -1.06
C ALA A 155 -11.00 11.71 -0.40
N GLU A 156 -10.44 12.91 -0.19
CA GLU A 156 -11.19 14.06 0.31
C GLU A 156 -12.39 14.40 -0.62
N GLY A 157 -12.19 14.36 -1.94
CA GLY A 157 -13.25 14.55 -2.93
C GLY A 157 -14.36 13.50 -2.87
N LEU A 158 -14.07 12.33 -2.32
CA LEU A 158 -15.02 11.24 -2.05
C LEU A 158 -15.61 11.29 -0.62
N GLY A 159 -15.24 12.29 0.17
CA GLY A 159 -15.65 12.42 1.58
C GLY A 159 -15.00 11.39 2.50
N ARG A 160 -13.78 10.93 2.15
CA ARG A 160 -13.01 9.95 2.91
C ARG A 160 -11.72 10.56 3.44
N LYS A 161 -11.22 10.00 4.54
CA LYS A 161 -9.91 10.30 5.11
C LYS A 161 -8.94 9.17 4.78
N LEU A 162 -7.67 9.49 4.60
CA LEU A 162 -6.64 8.48 4.37
C LEU A 162 -6.03 7.98 5.67
N ILE A 163 -5.66 6.71 5.65
CA ILE A 163 -4.65 6.11 6.51
C ILE A 163 -3.50 5.66 5.59
N GLY A 164 -2.27 5.78 6.04
CA GLY A 164 -1.10 5.19 5.39
C GLY A 164 -0.08 4.76 6.42
N TRP A 165 0.77 3.82 6.05
CA TRP A 165 1.89 3.40 6.85
C TRP A 165 2.86 4.56 7.08
N ASP A 166 3.73 4.47 8.08
CA ASP A 166 4.56 5.61 8.49
C ASP A 166 5.57 6.09 7.44
N GLU A 167 5.79 5.33 6.36
CA GLU A 167 6.56 5.76 5.19
C GLU A 167 5.94 6.94 4.43
N VAL A 168 4.64 7.20 4.58
CA VAL A 168 4.01 8.39 3.97
C VAL A 168 4.58 9.71 4.49
N LEU A 169 5.31 9.67 5.62
CA LEU A 169 6.04 10.81 6.17
C LEU A 169 7.42 11.03 5.53
N GLU A 170 7.89 10.10 4.71
CA GLU A 170 9.14 10.25 3.95
C GLU A 170 8.97 11.38 2.92
N GLY A 171 9.98 12.10 2.54
CA GLY A 171 9.85 13.27 1.68
C GLY A 171 9.37 14.56 2.36
N GLY A 172 8.75 14.47 3.54
CA GLY A 172 8.49 15.63 4.40
C GLY A 172 7.46 16.64 3.92
N LEU A 173 6.70 16.36 2.85
CA LEU A 173 5.60 17.23 2.42
C LEU A 173 4.41 17.13 3.39
N PRO A 174 3.67 18.21 3.64
CA PRO A 174 2.53 18.20 4.53
C PRO A 174 1.44 17.24 4.06
N LEU A 175 0.93 16.40 4.96
CA LEU A 175 -0.18 15.48 4.74
C LEU A 175 -1.19 15.62 5.89
N LYS A 176 -2.46 15.34 5.63
CA LYS A 176 -3.53 15.25 6.64
C LYS A 176 -3.86 13.80 6.99
N ALA A 177 -3.29 12.84 6.28
CA ALA A 177 -3.51 11.42 6.48
C ALA A 177 -3.27 11.01 7.94
N THR A 178 -4.04 10.05 8.42
CA THR A 178 -3.75 9.33 9.65
C THR A 178 -2.57 8.41 9.40
N VAL A 179 -1.57 8.44 10.26
CA VAL A 179 -0.34 7.65 10.10
C VAL A 179 -0.42 6.40 10.96
N MET A 180 -0.28 5.23 10.33
CA MET A 180 -0.18 3.95 11.01
C MET A 180 1.29 3.57 11.16
N SER A 181 1.79 3.58 12.42
CA SER A 181 3.23 3.40 12.70
C SER A 181 3.53 1.93 12.98
N TRP A 182 4.14 1.23 12.01
CA TRP A 182 4.46 -0.19 12.10
C TRP A 182 5.96 -0.47 12.31
N ARG A 183 6.85 0.39 11.79
CA ARG A 183 8.32 0.23 11.91
C ARG A 183 8.85 0.54 13.32
N GLY A 184 7.97 0.69 14.30
CA GLY A 184 8.27 1.06 15.67
C GLY A 184 7.48 2.29 16.11
N GLU A 185 7.94 2.97 17.15
CA GLU A 185 7.22 4.12 17.74
C GLU A 185 7.61 5.46 17.10
N ALA A 186 8.78 5.53 16.49
CA ALA A 186 9.36 6.80 16.00
C ALA A 186 8.50 7.48 14.93
N GLY A 187 7.92 6.70 14.00
CA GLY A 187 7.01 7.20 12.97
C GLY A 187 5.77 7.85 13.57
N GLY A 188 5.16 7.18 14.55
CA GLY A 188 3.98 7.69 15.24
C GLY A 188 4.28 8.97 16.05
N ILE A 189 5.42 9.02 16.76
CA ILE A 189 5.85 10.20 17.48
C ILE A 189 6.05 11.39 16.52
N LYS A 190 6.73 11.15 15.39
CA LYS A 190 6.94 12.17 14.35
C LYS A 190 5.60 12.66 13.78
N ALA A 191 4.68 11.75 13.46
CA ALA A 191 3.36 12.10 12.96
C ALA A 191 2.58 12.98 13.95
N ALA A 192 2.56 12.59 15.22
CA ALA A 192 1.90 13.37 16.28
C ALA A 192 2.51 14.78 16.43
N GLN A 193 3.83 14.92 16.33
CA GLN A 193 4.52 16.22 16.36
C GLN A 193 4.16 17.09 15.16
N LEU A 194 3.84 16.49 14.02
CA LEU A 194 3.36 17.17 12.82
C LEU A 194 1.85 17.49 12.85
N GLY A 195 1.13 17.02 13.88
CA GLY A 195 -0.30 17.24 14.05
C GLY A 195 -1.19 16.21 13.33
N ASN A 196 -0.63 15.11 12.84
CA ASN A 196 -1.40 14.03 12.25
C ASN A 196 -2.05 13.16 13.34
N ASN A 197 -3.18 12.54 13.02
CA ASN A 197 -3.71 11.42 13.79
C ASN A 197 -2.78 10.22 13.64
N VAL A 198 -2.69 9.39 14.70
CA VAL A 198 -1.77 8.25 14.73
C VAL A 198 -2.48 6.99 15.17
N ILE A 199 -2.17 5.88 14.48
CA ILE A 199 -2.49 4.52 14.92
C ILE A 199 -1.18 3.82 15.20
N MET A 200 -0.99 3.32 16.43
CA MET A 200 0.24 2.64 16.85
C MET A 200 0.11 1.14 16.66
N THR A 201 0.89 0.59 15.73
CA THR A 201 0.97 -0.85 15.43
C THR A 201 2.43 -1.33 15.34
N PRO A 202 3.30 -0.99 16.31
CA PRO A 202 4.72 -1.37 16.23
C PRO A 202 4.86 -2.88 16.05
N ASN A 203 5.59 -3.28 15.01
CA ASN A 203 5.72 -4.70 14.63
C ASN A 203 6.27 -5.59 15.76
N THR A 204 7.15 -5.06 16.59
CA THR A 204 7.71 -5.79 17.73
C THR A 204 6.68 -6.18 18.80
N TYR A 205 5.53 -5.51 18.85
CA TYR A 205 4.48 -5.74 19.85
C TYR A 205 3.15 -6.20 19.25
N CYS A 206 2.87 -5.80 18.03
CA CYS A 206 1.55 -6.01 17.40
C CYS A 206 1.55 -7.13 16.37
N TYR A 207 2.72 -7.48 15.80
CA TYR A 207 2.82 -8.54 14.81
C TYR A 207 2.97 -9.90 15.51
N LEU A 208 2.00 -10.78 15.31
CA LEU A 208 1.94 -12.10 15.94
C LEU A 208 2.50 -13.21 15.03
N ASP A 209 3.11 -12.85 13.93
CA ASP A 209 3.69 -13.74 12.91
C ASP A 209 5.19 -14.01 13.11
N TYR A 210 5.80 -13.39 14.14
CA TYR A 210 7.20 -13.64 14.50
C TYR A 210 7.36 -14.92 15.30
N TYR A 211 8.50 -15.60 15.09
CA TYR A 211 8.89 -16.70 15.94
C TYR A 211 9.10 -16.25 17.39
N CYS A 212 8.44 -16.92 18.33
CA CYS A 212 8.66 -16.66 19.75
C CYS A 212 10.05 -17.15 20.21
N LEU A 213 10.56 -18.23 19.60
CA LEU A 213 11.88 -18.81 19.82
C LEU A 213 12.45 -19.32 18.50
N LEU A 214 13.78 -19.41 18.39
CA LEU A 214 14.51 -19.91 17.21
C LEU A 214 14.04 -21.29 16.68
N TYR A 215 13.31 -22.06 17.49
CA TYR A 215 12.90 -23.44 17.20
C TYR A 215 11.39 -23.66 17.22
N THR A 216 10.59 -22.62 17.33
CA THR A 216 9.12 -22.72 17.36
C THR A 216 8.51 -22.18 16.08
N SER A 217 7.40 -22.77 15.66
CA SER A 217 6.55 -22.18 14.61
C SER A 217 6.13 -20.74 15.00
N PRO A 218 5.80 -19.88 14.03
CA PRO A 218 5.19 -18.60 14.34
C PRO A 218 4.07 -18.78 15.34
N SER A 219 3.93 -17.82 16.26
CA SER A 219 2.79 -17.81 17.17
C SER A 219 1.50 -17.81 16.34
N PRO A 220 0.49 -18.62 16.69
CA PRO A 220 -0.77 -18.67 15.96
C PRO A 220 -1.51 -17.33 16.04
#